data_d381c3da4f03b898f3695967025b9a9d
#
_entry.id   d381c3da4f03b898f3695967025b9a9d
#
_cell.length_a   1.000
_cell.length_b   1.000
_cell.length_c   1.000
_cell.angle_alpha   90.00
_cell.angle_beta   90.00
_cell.angle_gamma   90.00
#
_symmetry.space_group_name_H-M   'P 1'
#
loop_
_entity.id
_entity.type
_entity.pdbx_description
1 polymer ?
#
loop_
_entity_poly.entity_id
_entity_poly.type
_entity_poly.pdbx_seq_one_letter_code
_entity_poly.pdbx_strand_id
1 'polypeptide(L)'
;MDGLLDLSWLNGANVAVILFFVGLAGLVLRKNMMISVISVSIMNTAVILAFVTMGSSLDHVAPMSAQTVAGAADPVPQALMITTVVIGVAVQAVCLVLILNHYREHKTLDWDQAKAIREGRPTDGTTTAAP
;
A
#
# COMPACT_ATOMS: atom_id res chain seq x y z
N MET A 1 -16.08 -14.84 -27.11
CA MET A 1 -15.73 -13.50 -26.58
C MET A 1 -16.23 -13.28 -25.15
N ASP A 2 -16.88 -14.29 -24.59
CA ASP A 2 -17.57 -14.20 -23.29
C ASP A 2 -16.69 -14.57 -22.08
N GLY A 3 -15.44 -14.94 -22.31
CA GLY A 3 -14.50 -15.33 -21.25
C GLY A 3 -13.67 -14.20 -20.62
N LEU A 4 -13.70 -12.98 -21.17
CA LEU A 4 -12.91 -11.82 -20.67
C LEU A 4 -13.66 -10.98 -19.65
N LEU A 5 -14.95 -11.25 -19.45
CA LEU A 5 -15.82 -10.53 -18.51
C LEU A 5 -16.46 -11.44 -17.46
N ASP A 6 -15.91 -12.63 -17.24
CA ASP A 6 -16.29 -13.41 -16.06
C ASP A 6 -15.75 -12.70 -14.81
N LEU A 7 -16.50 -11.68 -14.38
CA LEU A 7 -16.24 -10.97 -13.12
C LEU A 7 -16.39 -11.89 -11.88
N SER A 8 -16.77 -13.14 -12.08
CA SER A 8 -16.90 -14.13 -11.00
C SER A 8 -15.58 -14.43 -10.29
N TRP A 9 -14.42 -14.23 -10.97
CA TRP A 9 -13.10 -14.38 -10.35
C TRP A 9 -12.64 -13.11 -9.61
N LEU A 10 -13.31 -11.96 -9.84
CA LEU A 10 -13.08 -10.70 -9.11
C LEU A 10 -13.67 -10.79 -7.68
N ASN A 11 -13.26 -11.80 -6.96
CA ASN A 11 -13.53 -11.87 -5.54
C ASN A 11 -12.64 -10.86 -4.81
N GLY A 12 -13.13 -10.22 -3.76
CA GLY A 12 -12.36 -9.21 -3.02
C GLY A 12 -10.98 -9.70 -2.60
N ALA A 13 -10.84 -10.99 -2.30
CA ALA A 13 -9.55 -11.61 -2.00
C ALA A 13 -8.58 -11.58 -3.20
N ASN A 14 -9.06 -11.90 -4.41
CA ASN A 14 -8.22 -11.87 -5.61
C ASN A 14 -7.79 -10.45 -5.98
N VAL A 15 -8.70 -9.49 -5.81
CA VAL A 15 -8.39 -8.06 -6.00
C VAL A 15 -7.32 -7.60 -5.01
N ALA A 16 -7.40 -8.00 -3.75
CA ALA A 16 -6.40 -7.70 -2.74
C ALA A 16 -5.01 -8.25 -3.10
N VAL A 17 -4.95 -9.49 -3.59
CA VAL A 17 -3.69 -10.12 -4.04
C VAL A 17 -3.10 -9.38 -5.24
N ILE A 18 -3.91 -9.06 -6.24
CA ILE A 18 -3.45 -8.32 -7.43
C ILE A 18 -2.92 -6.94 -7.00
N LEU A 19 -3.65 -6.22 -6.17
CA LEU A 19 -3.26 -4.90 -5.67
C LEU A 19 -1.96 -4.97 -4.88
N PHE A 20 -1.75 -6.02 -4.10
CA PHE A 20 -0.51 -6.27 -3.36
C PHE A 20 0.67 -6.43 -4.32
N PHE A 21 0.55 -7.25 -5.36
CA PHE A 21 1.59 -7.44 -6.36
C PHE A 21 1.88 -6.18 -7.17
N VAL A 22 0.85 -5.38 -7.48
CA VAL A 22 1.04 -4.07 -8.14
C VAL A 22 1.84 -3.11 -7.25
N GLY A 23 1.52 -3.04 -5.96
CA GLY A 23 2.30 -2.25 -5.00
C GLY A 23 3.75 -2.72 -4.88
N LEU A 24 3.96 -4.04 -4.80
CA LEU A 24 5.28 -4.64 -4.75
C LEU A 24 6.10 -4.35 -6.02
N ALA A 25 5.49 -4.50 -7.19
CA ALA A 25 6.14 -4.18 -8.47
C ALA A 25 6.51 -2.69 -8.55
N GLY A 26 5.62 -1.80 -8.10
CA GLY A 26 5.90 -0.37 -8.03
C GLY A 26 7.10 -0.03 -7.14
N LEU A 27 7.25 -0.76 -6.03
CA LEU A 27 8.38 -0.59 -5.12
C LEU A 27 9.72 -1.05 -5.74
N VAL A 28 9.71 -2.18 -6.45
CA VAL A 28 10.93 -2.78 -7.02
C VAL A 28 11.36 -2.10 -8.31
N LEU A 29 10.41 -1.74 -9.16
CA LEU A 29 10.70 -1.22 -10.52
C LEU A 29 11.07 0.27 -10.53
N ARG A 30 10.76 1.02 -9.47
CA ARG A 30 10.95 2.47 -9.46
C ARG A 30 12.09 2.90 -8.54
N LYS A 31 12.95 3.74 -9.09
CA LYS A 31 14.10 4.33 -8.39
C LYS A 31 13.77 5.63 -7.65
N ASN A 32 12.57 6.14 -7.81
CA ASN A 32 12.13 7.40 -7.23
C ASN A 32 11.56 7.17 -5.82
N MET A 33 12.08 7.88 -4.81
CA MET A 33 11.68 7.77 -3.40
C MET A 33 10.20 8.07 -3.19
N MET A 34 9.64 9.07 -3.89
CA MET A 34 8.22 9.42 -3.77
C MET A 34 7.31 8.28 -4.25
N ILE A 35 7.64 7.67 -5.39
CA ILE A 35 6.88 6.54 -5.92
C ILE A 35 6.98 5.33 -5.00
N SER A 36 8.13 5.11 -4.36
CA SER A 36 8.29 4.03 -3.38
C SER A 36 7.32 4.17 -2.20
N VAL A 37 7.13 5.37 -1.67
CA VAL A 37 6.17 5.61 -0.58
C VAL A 37 4.74 5.39 -1.04
N ILE A 38 4.38 5.83 -2.24
CA ILE A 38 3.05 5.58 -2.82
C ILE A 38 2.82 4.06 -3.01
N SER A 39 3.83 3.33 -3.47
CA SER A 39 3.76 1.87 -3.64
C SER A 39 3.55 1.13 -2.32
N VAL A 40 4.22 1.56 -1.26
CA VAL A 40 4.00 1.04 0.11
C VAL A 40 2.57 1.35 0.57
N SER A 41 2.02 2.52 0.23
CA SER A 41 0.64 2.88 0.52
C SER A 41 -0.37 1.93 -0.15
N ILE A 42 -0.15 1.63 -1.42
CA ILE A 42 -0.97 0.68 -2.19
C ILE A 42 -0.90 -0.72 -1.57
N MET A 43 0.30 -1.16 -1.19
CA MET A 43 0.50 -2.46 -0.56
C MET A 43 -0.21 -2.55 0.81
N ASN A 44 -0.15 -1.49 1.62
CA ASN A 44 -0.87 -1.43 2.89
C ASN A 44 -2.40 -1.50 2.68
N THR A 45 -2.92 -0.78 1.69
CA THR A 45 -4.35 -0.84 1.32
C THR A 45 -4.77 -2.24 0.88
N ALA A 46 -3.91 -2.94 0.13
CA ALA A 46 -4.17 -4.31 -0.31
C ALA A 46 -4.31 -5.28 0.87
N VAL A 47 -3.46 -5.15 1.89
CA VAL A 47 -3.54 -5.96 3.11
C VAL A 47 -4.84 -5.67 3.88
N ILE A 48 -5.22 -4.40 4.00
CA ILE A 48 -6.49 -4.01 4.63
C ILE A 48 -7.67 -4.62 3.89
N LEU A 49 -7.67 -4.55 2.55
CA LEU A 49 -8.71 -5.16 1.72
C LEU A 49 -8.79 -6.67 1.91
N ALA A 50 -7.65 -7.37 2.04
CA ALA A 50 -7.61 -8.79 2.32
C ALA A 50 -8.28 -9.13 3.66
N PHE A 51 -7.99 -8.37 4.71
CA PHE A 51 -8.63 -8.56 6.03
C PHE A 51 -10.13 -8.27 6.00
N VAL A 52 -10.57 -7.24 5.27
CA VAL A 52 -12.00 -6.93 5.09
C VAL A 52 -12.71 -8.11 4.43
N THR A 53 -12.14 -8.65 3.37
CA THR A 53 -12.76 -9.76 2.62
C THR A 53 -12.75 -11.08 3.38
N MET A 54 -11.74 -11.35 4.20
CA MET A 54 -11.70 -12.51 5.09
C MET A 54 -12.75 -12.43 6.21
N GLY A 55 -13.00 -11.22 6.73
CA GLY A 55 -14.02 -10.99 7.77
C GLY A 55 -15.45 -10.93 7.25
N SER A 56 -15.63 -10.77 5.96
CA SER A 56 -16.92 -10.60 5.28
C SER A 56 -17.29 -11.86 4.52
N SER A 57 -17.51 -12.98 5.20
CA SER A 57 -18.25 -14.07 4.57
C SER A 57 -19.73 -13.65 4.46
N LEU A 58 -20.28 -13.79 3.26
CA LEU A 58 -21.57 -13.26 2.81
C LEU A 58 -22.81 -13.71 3.64
N ASP A 59 -22.63 -14.62 4.59
CA ASP A 59 -23.69 -15.15 5.45
C ASP A 59 -23.70 -14.59 6.89
N HIS A 60 -22.84 -13.63 7.20
CA HIS A 60 -22.72 -13.11 8.55
C HIS A 60 -23.47 -11.79 8.71
N VAL A 61 -24.49 -11.81 9.55
CA VAL A 61 -25.27 -10.64 9.91
C VAL A 61 -24.47 -9.77 10.88
N ALA A 62 -24.55 -8.43 10.73
CA ALA A 62 -23.92 -7.50 11.65
C ALA A 62 -24.34 -7.78 13.11
N PRO A 63 -23.43 -7.70 14.10
CA PRO A 63 -23.70 -8.09 15.49
C PRO A 63 -24.66 -7.17 16.24
N MET A 64 -25.45 -6.37 15.54
CA MET A 64 -26.37 -5.39 16.13
C MET A 64 -27.75 -5.95 16.52
N SER A 65 -28.09 -7.18 16.16
CA SER A 65 -29.34 -7.77 16.61
C SER A 65 -29.07 -8.85 17.66
N ALA A 66 -29.59 -8.64 18.85
CA ALA A 66 -29.41 -9.46 20.05
C ALA A 66 -29.96 -10.90 19.93
N GLN A 67 -30.32 -11.37 18.74
CA GLN A 67 -31.05 -12.63 18.59
C GLN A 67 -30.27 -13.76 17.89
N THR A 68 -29.05 -13.54 17.37
CA THR A 68 -28.29 -14.61 16.72
C THR A 68 -26.80 -14.52 17.00
N VAL A 69 -26.40 -15.01 18.17
CA VAL A 69 -24.98 -15.16 18.53
C VAL A 69 -24.25 -16.17 17.63
N ALA A 70 -24.98 -17.05 16.96
CA ALA A 70 -24.43 -18.13 16.14
C ALA A 70 -24.05 -17.73 14.69
N GLY A 71 -24.32 -16.49 14.25
CA GLY A 71 -24.05 -16.02 12.89
C GLY A 71 -23.38 -14.64 12.83
N ALA A 72 -22.84 -14.15 13.95
CA ALA A 72 -22.20 -12.84 14.00
C ALA A 72 -20.80 -12.89 13.36
N ALA A 73 -20.48 -11.86 12.56
CA ALA A 73 -19.12 -11.67 12.03
C ALA A 73 -18.13 -11.51 13.19
N ASP A 74 -16.94 -12.12 13.03
CA ASP A 74 -15.89 -12.02 14.02
C ASP A 74 -15.38 -10.56 14.11
N PRO A 75 -15.44 -9.90 15.30
CA PRO A 75 -14.99 -8.51 15.47
C PRO A 75 -13.46 -8.37 15.50
N VAL A 76 -12.71 -9.45 15.69
CA VAL A 76 -11.24 -9.40 15.83
C VAL A 76 -10.53 -8.94 14.54
N PRO A 77 -10.84 -9.45 13.33
CA PRO A 77 -10.25 -8.95 12.09
C PRO A 77 -10.56 -7.48 11.84
N GLN A 78 -11.75 -7.02 12.19
CA GLN A 78 -12.15 -5.60 12.04
C GLN A 78 -11.35 -4.67 12.97
N ALA A 79 -11.12 -5.07 14.21
CA ALA A 79 -10.28 -4.31 15.14
C ALA A 79 -8.81 -4.24 14.69
N LEU A 80 -8.27 -5.35 14.22
CA LEU A 80 -6.91 -5.41 13.65
C LEU A 80 -6.76 -4.53 12.41
N MET A 81 -7.77 -4.43 11.57
CA MET A 81 -7.79 -3.58 10.39
C MET A 81 -7.68 -2.10 10.76
N ILE A 82 -8.43 -1.63 11.75
CA ILE A 82 -8.36 -0.23 12.22
C ILE A 82 -6.94 0.08 12.72
N THR A 83 -6.36 -0.81 13.50
CA THR A 83 -4.97 -0.65 13.98
C THR A 83 -3.98 -0.58 12.83
N THR A 84 -4.13 -1.42 11.82
CA THR A 84 -3.26 -1.45 10.63
C THR A 84 -3.37 -0.15 9.82
N VAL A 85 -4.57 0.42 9.68
CA VAL A 85 -4.77 1.72 9.01
C VAL A 85 -4.02 2.83 9.73
N VAL A 86 -4.15 2.91 11.06
CA VAL A 86 -3.51 3.96 11.86
C VAL A 86 -1.98 3.86 11.77
N ILE A 87 -1.43 2.67 11.90
CA ILE A 87 0.01 2.43 11.76
C ILE A 87 0.47 2.79 10.35
N GLY A 88 -0.25 2.37 9.31
CA GLY A 88 0.08 2.66 7.92
C GLY A 88 0.17 4.16 7.64
N VAL A 89 -0.82 4.93 8.09
CA VAL A 89 -0.82 6.40 7.93
C VAL A 89 0.33 7.05 8.70
N ALA A 90 0.60 6.60 9.92
CA ALA A 90 1.71 7.13 10.72
C ALA A 90 3.07 6.89 10.05
N VAL A 91 3.32 5.68 9.57
CA VAL A 91 4.56 5.34 8.86
C VAL A 91 4.72 6.16 7.59
N GLN A 92 3.65 6.33 6.81
CA GLN A 92 3.68 7.14 5.59
C GLN A 92 3.97 8.61 5.87
N ALA A 93 3.38 9.17 6.92
CA ALA A 93 3.66 10.56 7.32
C ALA A 93 5.14 10.76 7.67
N VAL A 94 5.72 9.84 8.43
CA VAL A 94 7.16 9.87 8.77
C VAL A 94 8.02 9.74 7.51
N CYS A 95 7.70 8.79 6.61
CA CYS A 95 8.43 8.61 5.36
C CYS A 95 8.41 9.88 4.49
N LEU A 96 7.25 10.53 4.36
CA LEU A 96 7.13 11.77 3.59
C LEU A 96 7.96 12.90 4.19
N VAL A 97 7.97 13.05 5.52
CA VAL A 97 8.79 14.06 6.20
C VAL A 97 10.28 13.78 5.97
N LEU A 98 10.72 12.53 6.06
CA LEU A 98 12.11 12.15 5.81
C LEU A 98 12.52 12.43 4.36
N ILE A 99 11.67 12.11 3.39
CA ILE A 99 11.91 12.39 1.97
C ILE A 99 11.98 13.92 1.73
N LEU A 100 11.08 14.67 2.33
CA LEU A 100 11.09 16.13 2.22
C LEU A 100 12.37 16.74 2.81
N ASN A 101 12.80 16.25 3.96
CA ASN A 101 14.05 16.68 4.58
C ASN A 101 15.26 16.34 3.70
N HIS A 102 15.31 15.12 3.19
CA HIS A 102 16.35 14.68 2.26
C HIS A 102 16.37 15.52 0.99
N TYR A 103 15.20 15.84 0.43
CA TYR A 103 15.10 16.71 -0.74
C TYR A 103 15.57 18.12 -0.49
N ARG A 104 15.30 18.68 0.70
CA ARG A 104 15.78 20.03 1.08
C ARG A 104 17.30 20.10 1.15
N GLU A 105 17.93 19.03 1.62
CA GLU A 105 19.37 18.94 1.81
C GLU A 105 20.11 18.61 0.51
N HIS A 106 19.63 17.66 -0.26
CA HIS A 106 20.33 17.10 -1.42
C HIS A 106 19.72 17.44 -2.78
N LYS A 107 18.51 18.02 -2.81
CA LYS A 107 17.79 18.39 -4.05
C LYS A 107 17.56 17.22 -5.02
N THR A 108 17.58 15.97 -4.54
CA THR A 108 17.37 14.76 -5.34
C THR A 108 16.35 13.84 -4.67
N LEU A 109 15.54 13.17 -5.51
CA LEU A 109 14.57 12.17 -5.10
C LEU A 109 14.90 10.78 -5.64
N ASP A 110 16.03 10.65 -6.36
CA ASP A 110 16.50 9.39 -6.93
C ASP A 110 17.39 8.63 -5.95
N TRP A 111 17.11 7.35 -5.77
CA TRP A 111 17.92 6.45 -4.94
C TRP A 111 19.36 6.33 -5.43
N ASP A 112 19.57 6.30 -6.76
CA ASP A 112 20.91 6.17 -7.33
C ASP A 112 21.75 7.42 -7.10
N GLN A 113 21.16 8.61 -7.20
CA GLN A 113 21.83 9.87 -6.91
C GLN A 113 22.12 10.05 -5.40
N ALA A 114 21.15 9.68 -4.55
CA ALA A 114 21.33 9.71 -3.10
C ALA A 114 22.49 8.79 -2.67
N LYS A 115 22.60 7.64 -3.30
CA LYS A 115 23.68 6.68 -3.06
C LYS A 115 25.04 7.22 -3.54
N ALA A 116 25.08 7.85 -4.71
CA ALA A 116 26.28 8.47 -5.27
C ALA A 116 26.79 9.62 -4.37
N ILE A 117 25.91 10.46 -3.85
CA ILE A 117 26.24 11.53 -2.90
C ILE A 117 26.85 10.95 -1.62
N ARG A 118 26.26 9.88 -1.09
CA ARG A 118 26.75 9.21 0.11
C ARG A 118 28.12 8.55 -0.09
N GLU A 119 28.40 8.05 -1.28
CA GLU A 119 29.68 7.42 -1.65
C GLU A 119 30.74 8.44 -2.10
N GLY A 120 30.41 9.74 -2.13
CA GLY A 120 31.34 10.80 -2.59
C GLY A 120 31.67 10.73 -4.08
N ARG A 121 30.85 10.02 -4.87
CA ARG A 121 31.03 9.91 -6.30
C ARG A 121 30.43 11.13 -7.02
N PRO A 122 31.09 11.74 -8.01
CA PRO A 122 30.50 12.83 -8.75
C PRO A 122 29.18 12.41 -9.39
N THR A 123 28.13 13.13 -9.08
CA THR A 123 26.83 12.95 -9.73
C THR A 123 26.95 13.47 -11.15
N ASP A 124 26.86 12.58 -12.14
CA ASP A 124 26.71 12.97 -13.54
C ASP A 124 25.45 13.84 -13.64
N GLY A 125 25.66 15.09 -14.00
CA GLY A 125 24.65 16.15 -14.05
C GLY A 125 23.61 15.99 -15.17
N THR A 126 23.23 14.78 -15.50
CA THR A 126 22.18 14.45 -16.48
C THR A 126 20.92 13.94 -15.80
N THR A 127 20.30 14.78 -15.03
CA THR A 127 18.85 14.64 -14.85
C THR A 127 18.24 16.02 -14.89
N THR A 128 17.98 16.43 -16.10
CA THR A 128 17.05 17.47 -16.48
C THR A 128 15.80 17.36 -15.62
N ALA A 129 15.50 18.44 -14.92
CA ALA A 129 14.17 18.68 -14.44
C ALA A 129 13.19 18.48 -15.61
N ALA A 130 12.45 17.39 -15.60
CA ALA A 130 11.27 17.30 -16.41
C ALA A 130 10.18 18.15 -15.76
N PRO A 131 9.46 18.95 -16.54
CA PRO A 131 8.45 19.87 -16.05
C PRO A 131 7.26 19.17 -15.37
#